data_707fac69544bdc4d5aecae1662e817c3
#
_entry.id   707fac69544bdc4d5aecae1662e817c3
#
_cell.length_a   1.000
_cell.length_b   1.000
_cell.length_c   1.000
_cell.angle_alpha   90.00
_cell.angle_beta   90.00
_cell.angle_gamma   90.00
#
_symmetry.space_group_name_H-M   'P 1'
#
loop_
_entity.id
_entity.type
_entity.pdbx_description
1 polymer ?
#
loop_
_entity_poly.entity_id
_entity_poly.type
_entity_poly.pdbx_seq_one_letter_code
_entity_poly.pdbx_strand_id
1 'polypeptide(L)'
;MKKVCTIIFVLIVATVIAFFCADSASATTIKEGYVGIVLNWGKAEADVLTPGFYVIPPWKSVVKMDCRWQKYEVICSAFSKDIQQVDIKMTCNYKLSEDGARRIYSQVGEDYGSKIMEPCILDAVKAVFSKYTAEELISERGIISSEVYETIYSKMEIYDVKIKDVAITDIDFSDAFTDAVEAKQVATQKKLQTQTEQEQQTIIAEAEAEREKIKAQADAEKKKIAAEADAEAVRIQADAESYRLEVESKNITDKVIQKEYIKKWNGQLPIISGGSATPIVNMTELLNDEK
;
A
#
# COMPACT_ATOMS: atom_id res chain seq x y z
N MET A 1 12.14 -29.13 -98.62
CA MET A 1 10.83 -28.66 -98.22
C MET A 1 10.44 -29.20 -96.78
N LYS A 2 10.56 -30.48 -96.49
CA LYS A 2 10.13 -31.02 -95.14
C LYS A 2 10.89 -30.39 -94.00
N LYS A 3 12.20 -30.12 -94.01
CA LYS A 3 12.98 -29.50 -92.93
C LYS A 3 12.60 -28.02 -92.71
N VAL A 4 12.25 -27.26 -93.72
CA VAL A 4 11.77 -25.87 -93.56
C VAL A 4 10.41 -25.80 -92.97
N CYS A 5 9.48 -26.72 -93.28
CA CYS A 5 8.16 -26.84 -92.73
C CYS A 5 8.21 -27.18 -91.24
N THR A 6 9.15 -28.06 -90.81
CA THR A 6 9.38 -28.41 -89.43
C THR A 6 9.88 -27.24 -88.58
N ILE A 7 10.80 -26.46 -89.14
CA ILE A 7 11.36 -25.26 -88.50
C ILE A 7 10.24 -24.19 -88.29
N ILE A 8 9.43 -23.93 -89.33
CA ILE A 8 8.33 -23.01 -89.26
C ILE A 8 7.28 -23.47 -88.24
N PHE A 9 6.96 -24.75 -88.16
CA PHE A 9 6.03 -25.31 -87.20
C PHE A 9 6.58 -25.14 -85.74
N VAL A 10 7.88 -25.42 -85.51
CA VAL A 10 8.52 -25.20 -84.21
C VAL A 10 8.50 -23.73 -83.79
N LEU A 11 8.76 -22.80 -84.72
CA LEU A 11 8.69 -21.36 -84.49
C LEU A 11 7.24 -20.91 -84.12
N ILE A 12 6.24 -21.41 -84.82
CA ILE A 12 4.81 -21.09 -84.51
C ILE A 12 4.47 -21.64 -83.19
N VAL A 13 4.79 -22.87 -82.82
CA VAL A 13 4.58 -23.45 -81.55
C VAL A 13 5.31 -22.64 -80.43
N ALA A 14 6.52 -22.24 -80.60
CA ALA A 14 7.30 -21.43 -79.70
C ALA A 14 6.67 -20.02 -79.50
N THR A 15 6.21 -19.38 -80.61
CA THR A 15 5.48 -18.09 -80.48
C THR A 15 4.12 -18.20 -79.73
N VAL A 16 3.38 -19.29 -80.04
CA VAL A 16 2.09 -19.54 -79.30
C VAL A 16 2.33 -19.79 -77.80
N ILE A 17 3.36 -20.57 -77.49
CA ILE A 17 3.74 -20.82 -76.10
C ILE A 17 4.21 -19.52 -75.41
N ALA A 18 5.01 -18.71 -76.11
CA ALA A 18 5.49 -17.41 -75.57
C ALA A 18 4.33 -16.43 -75.38
N PHE A 19 3.37 -16.39 -76.30
CA PHE A 19 2.14 -15.58 -76.20
C PHE A 19 1.26 -16.03 -75.03
N PHE A 20 1.07 -17.34 -74.87
CA PHE A 20 0.29 -17.91 -73.79
C PHE A 20 0.97 -17.67 -72.44
N CYS A 21 2.30 -17.73 -72.34
CA CYS A 21 3.05 -17.40 -71.16
C CYS A 21 2.99 -15.90 -70.80
N ALA A 22 2.97 -15.02 -71.80
CA ALA A 22 2.90 -13.58 -71.61
C ALA A 22 1.50 -13.15 -71.13
N ASP A 23 0.42 -13.77 -71.64
CA ASP A 23 -0.94 -13.44 -71.29
C ASP A 23 -1.34 -13.99 -69.89
N SER A 24 -0.63 -15.03 -69.41
CA SER A 24 -0.86 -15.67 -68.10
C SER A 24 0.07 -15.11 -66.99
N ALA A 25 1.00 -14.19 -67.31
CA ALA A 25 1.87 -13.59 -66.34
C ALA A 25 1.05 -12.72 -65.32
N SER A 26 1.13 -13.05 -64.06
CA SER A 26 0.41 -12.31 -63.01
C SER A 26 1.33 -11.18 -62.48
N ALA A 27 0.83 -9.93 -62.58
CA ALA A 27 1.45 -8.80 -61.91
C ALA A 27 1.04 -8.76 -60.46
N THR A 28 1.99 -8.73 -59.54
CA THR A 28 1.72 -8.66 -58.13
C THR A 28 2.47 -7.49 -57.49
N THR A 29 1.77 -6.73 -56.66
CA THR A 29 2.37 -5.65 -55.86
C THR A 29 2.46 -6.07 -54.43
N ILE A 30 3.63 -5.96 -53.82
CA ILE A 30 3.87 -6.20 -52.40
C ILE A 30 3.90 -4.84 -51.73
N LYS A 31 3.01 -4.64 -50.77
CA LYS A 31 2.92 -3.39 -49.99
C LYS A 31 4.05 -3.34 -48.96
N GLU A 32 4.40 -2.14 -48.54
CA GLU A 32 5.34 -1.95 -47.44
C GLU A 32 4.86 -2.65 -46.14
N GLY A 33 5.79 -3.33 -45.47
CA GLY A 33 5.49 -4.14 -44.28
C GLY A 33 5.02 -5.57 -44.59
N TYR A 34 4.89 -5.94 -45.87
CA TYR A 34 4.64 -7.31 -46.32
C TYR A 34 5.87 -7.90 -47.01
N VAL A 35 5.99 -9.20 -46.89
CA VAL A 35 6.98 -9.99 -47.60
C VAL A 35 6.27 -11.00 -48.49
N GLY A 36 6.74 -11.09 -49.75
CA GLY A 36 6.21 -12.05 -50.70
C GLY A 36 7.04 -13.33 -50.73
N ILE A 37 6.43 -14.46 -50.40
CA ILE A 37 7.06 -15.78 -50.50
C ILE A 37 6.72 -16.36 -51.87
N VAL A 38 7.71 -16.57 -52.71
CA VAL A 38 7.53 -17.16 -54.03
C VAL A 38 7.39 -18.68 -53.90
N LEU A 39 6.30 -19.19 -54.40
CA LEU A 39 6.05 -20.64 -54.52
C LEU A 39 6.22 -21.07 -55.97
N ASN A 40 7.15 -21.98 -56.21
CA ASN A 40 7.33 -22.62 -57.49
C ASN A 40 6.72 -24.04 -57.46
N TRP A 41 5.62 -24.21 -58.16
CA TRP A 41 4.82 -25.44 -58.09
C TRP A 41 4.51 -25.87 -56.64
N GLY A 42 4.19 -24.90 -55.77
CA GLY A 42 3.86 -25.15 -54.36
C GLY A 42 5.08 -25.26 -53.43
N LYS A 43 6.32 -25.22 -53.92
CA LYS A 43 7.53 -25.21 -53.10
C LYS A 43 8.02 -23.80 -52.90
N ALA A 44 8.24 -23.40 -51.66
CA ALA A 44 8.83 -22.08 -51.34
C ALA A 44 10.25 -21.96 -51.82
N GLU A 45 10.55 -20.91 -52.60
CA GLU A 45 11.91 -20.56 -53.06
C GLU A 45 12.74 -19.96 -51.91
N ALA A 46 14.05 -19.90 -52.10
CA ALA A 46 14.93 -19.36 -51.07
C ALA A 46 14.80 -17.85 -50.92
N ASP A 47 14.54 -17.17 -52.02
CA ASP A 47 14.44 -15.72 -52.06
C ASP A 47 13.03 -15.25 -51.70
N VAL A 48 12.96 -14.18 -50.95
CA VAL A 48 11.73 -13.48 -50.57
C VAL A 48 11.63 -12.16 -51.32
N LEU A 49 10.43 -11.80 -51.76
CA LEU A 49 10.20 -10.53 -52.45
C LEU A 49 9.97 -9.43 -51.42
N THR A 50 10.80 -8.40 -51.52
CA THR A 50 10.65 -7.15 -50.75
C THR A 50 9.50 -6.31 -51.32
N PRO A 51 9.06 -5.24 -50.60
CA PRO A 51 8.02 -4.35 -51.12
C PRO A 51 8.38 -3.80 -52.53
N GLY A 52 7.44 -3.92 -53.46
CA GLY A 52 7.66 -3.51 -54.85
C GLY A 52 6.64 -4.11 -55.84
N PHE A 53 6.86 -3.87 -57.14
CA PHE A 53 6.07 -4.44 -58.19
C PHE A 53 6.84 -5.56 -58.91
N TYR A 54 6.21 -6.71 -59.06
CA TYR A 54 6.80 -7.92 -59.64
C TYR A 54 5.87 -8.54 -60.67
N VAL A 55 6.46 -8.99 -61.75
CA VAL A 55 5.80 -9.80 -62.78
C VAL A 55 6.19 -11.24 -62.54
N ILE A 56 5.23 -12.10 -62.33
CA ILE A 56 5.43 -13.48 -61.89
C ILE A 56 4.95 -14.43 -62.98
N PRO A 57 5.79 -15.43 -63.37
CA PRO A 57 5.39 -16.45 -64.32
C PRO A 57 4.15 -17.25 -63.86
N PRO A 58 3.36 -17.80 -64.79
CA PRO A 58 2.10 -18.46 -64.44
C PRO A 58 2.25 -19.73 -63.58
N TRP A 59 3.43 -20.33 -63.55
CA TRP A 59 3.70 -21.51 -62.67
C TRP A 59 4.22 -21.15 -61.28
N LYS A 60 4.40 -19.85 -61.01
CA LYS A 60 4.76 -19.36 -59.67
C LYS A 60 3.56 -18.65 -59.07
N SER A 61 3.41 -18.77 -57.76
CA SER A 61 2.44 -18.02 -56.95
C SER A 61 3.19 -17.27 -55.82
N VAL A 62 2.60 -16.20 -55.32
CA VAL A 62 3.18 -15.41 -54.24
C VAL A 62 2.21 -15.33 -53.10
N VAL A 63 2.67 -15.77 -51.92
CA VAL A 63 1.96 -15.63 -50.66
C VAL A 63 2.54 -14.40 -49.96
N LYS A 64 1.64 -13.49 -49.53
CA LYS A 64 2.01 -12.23 -48.87
C LYS A 64 1.85 -12.41 -47.37
N MET A 65 2.96 -12.37 -46.65
CA MET A 65 2.96 -12.42 -45.18
C MET A 65 3.12 -11.03 -44.60
N ASP A 66 2.33 -10.69 -43.60
CA ASP A 66 2.42 -9.42 -42.89
C ASP A 66 3.54 -9.47 -41.84
N CYS A 67 4.54 -8.59 -42.03
CA CYS A 67 5.72 -8.44 -41.16
C CYS A 67 5.65 -7.18 -40.27
N ARG A 68 4.50 -6.54 -40.16
CA ARG A 68 4.30 -5.41 -39.28
C ARG A 68 4.02 -5.88 -37.86
N TRP A 69 3.99 -4.95 -36.93
CA TRP A 69 3.55 -5.21 -35.57
C TRP A 69 2.06 -5.58 -35.56
N GLN A 70 1.76 -6.77 -35.06
CA GLN A 70 0.43 -7.32 -34.96
C GLN A 70 0.10 -7.65 -33.52
N LYS A 71 -1.17 -7.68 -33.20
CA LYS A 71 -1.71 -8.05 -31.92
C LYS A 71 -2.31 -9.45 -31.99
N TYR A 72 -1.96 -10.31 -31.04
CA TYR A 72 -2.57 -11.61 -30.86
C TYR A 72 -3.24 -11.68 -29.48
N GLU A 73 -4.52 -11.91 -29.45
CA GLU A 73 -5.29 -12.05 -28.21
C GLU A 73 -5.53 -13.53 -27.92
N VAL A 74 -5.29 -13.91 -26.68
CA VAL A 74 -5.53 -15.26 -26.18
C VAL A 74 -6.38 -15.17 -24.93
N ILE A 75 -7.41 -16.02 -24.88
CA ILE A 75 -8.20 -16.26 -23.66
C ILE A 75 -7.91 -17.69 -23.25
N CYS A 76 -7.48 -17.87 -22.02
CA CYS A 76 -7.14 -19.18 -21.49
C CYS A 76 -7.46 -19.31 -20.01
N SER A 77 -7.69 -20.54 -19.57
CA SER A 77 -7.82 -20.88 -18.16
C SER A 77 -6.53 -21.54 -17.68
N ALA A 78 -6.02 -21.12 -16.53
CA ALA A 78 -4.88 -21.72 -15.86
C ALA A 78 -5.22 -22.00 -14.40
N PHE A 79 -4.35 -22.74 -13.73
CA PHE A 79 -4.43 -22.95 -12.28
C PHE A 79 -3.30 -22.24 -11.60
N SER A 80 -3.62 -21.54 -10.52
CA SER A 80 -2.64 -20.96 -9.61
C SER A 80 -1.97 -22.04 -8.74
N LYS A 81 -0.94 -21.68 -7.99
CA LYS A 81 -0.24 -22.56 -7.07
C LYS A 81 -1.14 -23.18 -6.00
N ASP A 82 -2.15 -22.46 -5.56
CA ASP A 82 -3.18 -22.88 -4.61
C ASP A 82 -4.40 -23.57 -5.27
N ILE A 83 -4.22 -24.02 -6.53
CA ILE A 83 -5.21 -24.81 -7.30
C ILE A 83 -6.51 -24.03 -7.55
N GLN A 84 -6.46 -22.72 -7.57
CA GLN A 84 -7.59 -21.91 -7.99
C GLN A 84 -7.61 -21.79 -9.51
N GLN A 85 -8.78 -21.97 -10.10
CA GLN A 85 -8.98 -21.72 -11.53
C GLN A 85 -9.00 -20.21 -11.76
N VAL A 86 -8.24 -19.79 -12.76
CA VAL A 86 -8.10 -18.40 -13.17
C VAL A 86 -8.31 -18.32 -14.67
N ASP A 87 -9.24 -17.48 -15.10
CA ASP A 87 -9.47 -17.18 -16.49
C ASP A 87 -8.72 -15.91 -16.86
N ILE A 88 -7.88 -16.02 -17.88
CA ILE A 88 -6.88 -15.01 -18.22
C ILE A 88 -7.12 -14.55 -19.65
N LYS A 89 -7.21 -13.24 -19.82
CA LYS A 89 -7.18 -12.59 -21.12
C LYS A 89 -5.84 -11.87 -21.31
N MET A 90 -5.13 -12.26 -22.34
CA MET A 90 -3.79 -11.77 -22.63
C MET A 90 -3.68 -11.26 -24.04
N THR A 91 -2.87 -10.24 -24.23
CA THR A 91 -2.50 -9.67 -25.52
C THR A 91 -1.00 -9.75 -25.71
N CYS A 92 -0.58 -10.34 -26.84
CA CYS A 92 0.80 -10.40 -27.25
C CYS A 92 1.01 -9.54 -28.51
N ASN A 93 1.90 -8.55 -28.44
CA ASN A 93 2.31 -7.77 -29.59
C ASN A 93 3.56 -8.40 -30.21
N TYR A 94 3.45 -8.83 -31.45
CA TYR A 94 4.52 -9.55 -32.15
C TYR A 94 4.73 -9.04 -33.56
N LYS A 95 5.87 -9.39 -34.11
CA LYS A 95 6.28 -9.07 -35.47
C LYS A 95 7.07 -10.24 -36.07
N LEU A 96 6.75 -10.60 -37.30
CA LEU A 96 7.54 -11.55 -38.05
C LEU A 96 8.80 -10.87 -38.63
N SER A 97 9.95 -11.53 -38.58
CA SER A 97 11.11 -11.08 -39.35
C SER A 97 10.96 -11.47 -40.82
N GLU A 98 11.53 -10.70 -41.73
CA GLU A 98 11.43 -10.96 -43.16
C GLU A 98 12.01 -12.34 -43.55
N ASP A 99 13.13 -12.71 -42.94
CA ASP A 99 13.75 -14.03 -43.14
C ASP A 99 12.95 -15.15 -42.43
N GLY A 100 12.38 -14.84 -41.29
CA GLY A 100 11.52 -15.76 -40.51
C GLY A 100 10.24 -16.10 -41.24
N ALA A 101 9.66 -15.14 -41.99
CA ALA A 101 8.42 -15.34 -42.73
C ALA A 101 8.47 -16.55 -43.65
N ARG A 102 9.58 -16.69 -44.45
CA ARG A 102 9.75 -17.85 -45.31
C ARG A 102 9.92 -19.15 -44.55
N ARG A 103 10.66 -19.12 -43.46
CA ARG A 103 10.91 -20.31 -42.64
C ARG A 103 9.63 -20.81 -41.97
N ILE A 104 8.87 -19.91 -41.39
CA ILE A 104 7.55 -20.21 -40.79
C ILE A 104 6.59 -20.73 -41.86
N TYR A 105 6.50 -20.06 -43.01
CA TYR A 105 5.65 -20.53 -44.11
C TYR A 105 5.97 -21.94 -44.54
N SER A 106 7.25 -22.27 -44.72
CA SER A 106 7.69 -23.59 -45.17
C SER A 106 7.45 -24.70 -44.14
N GLN A 107 7.46 -24.39 -42.83
CA GLN A 107 7.32 -25.37 -41.77
C GLN A 107 5.88 -25.51 -41.27
N VAL A 108 5.11 -24.39 -41.22
CA VAL A 108 3.82 -24.32 -40.57
C VAL A 108 2.70 -23.86 -41.49
N GLY A 109 3.00 -22.95 -42.43
CA GLY A 109 2.03 -22.33 -43.33
C GLY A 109 1.66 -20.93 -42.94
N GLU A 110 0.56 -20.42 -43.50
CA GLU A 110 0.05 -19.06 -43.22
C GLU A 110 -0.53 -18.93 -41.81
N ASP A 111 -1.11 -19.99 -41.29
CA ASP A 111 -1.81 -20.03 -40.00
C ASP A 111 -0.86 -20.39 -38.83
N TYR A 112 0.25 -19.69 -38.74
CA TYR A 112 1.25 -19.89 -37.68
C TYR A 112 0.76 -19.37 -36.33
N GLY A 113 -0.19 -18.43 -36.32
CA GLY A 113 -0.78 -17.87 -35.10
C GLY A 113 -1.44 -18.95 -34.25
N SER A 114 -2.40 -19.69 -34.85
CA SER A 114 -3.11 -20.76 -34.14
C SER A 114 -2.25 -22.01 -33.90
N LYS A 115 -1.29 -22.29 -34.79
CA LYS A 115 -0.48 -23.54 -34.73
C LYS A 115 0.74 -23.45 -33.82
N ILE A 116 1.35 -22.27 -33.68
CA ILE A 116 2.58 -22.07 -32.89
C ILE A 116 2.37 -21.05 -31.77
N MET A 117 1.87 -19.86 -32.10
CA MET A 117 1.79 -18.80 -31.11
C MET A 117 0.84 -19.13 -29.98
N GLU A 118 -0.37 -19.54 -30.31
CA GLU A 118 -1.38 -19.87 -29.31
C GLU A 118 -0.91 -20.97 -28.34
N PRO A 119 -0.44 -22.17 -28.77
CA PRO A 119 0.07 -23.19 -27.88
C PRO A 119 1.26 -22.73 -27.03
N CYS A 120 2.16 -21.94 -27.61
CA CYS A 120 3.31 -21.42 -26.88
C CYS A 120 2.91 -20.42 -25.78
N ILE A 121 1.95 -19.54 -26.08
CA ILE A 121 1.42 -18.59 -25.11
C ILE A 121 0.69 -19.34 -23.99
N LEU A 122 -0.19 -20.31 -24.34
CA LEU A 122 -0.91 -21.12 -23.39
C LEU A 122 0.02 -21.87 -22.43
N ASP A 123 1.08 -22.47 -22.98
CA ASP A 123 2.05 -23.20 -22.18
C ASP A 123 2.86 -22.27 -21.26
N ALA A 124 3.29 -21.12 -21.79
CA ALA A 124 4.01 -20.11 -20.99
C ALA A 124 3.14 -19.58 -19.83
N VAL A 125 1.88 -19.26 -20.10
CA VAL A 125 0.93 -18.80 -19.08
C VAL A 125 0.75 -19.85 -17.99
N LYS A 126 0.43 -21.10 -18.38
CA LYS A 126 0.24 -22.19 -17.42
C LYS A 126 1.48 -22.45 -16.57
N ALA A 127 2.66 -22.41 -17.20
CA ALA A 127 3.92 -22.64 -16.51
C ALA A 127 4.27 -21.52 -15.50
N VAL A 128 3.95 -20.27 -15.81
CA VAL A 128 4.23 -19.14 -14.92
C VAL A 128 3.16 -19.06 -13.83
N PHE A 129 1.88 -19.09 -14.20
CA PHE A 129 0.77 -18.93 -13.24
C PHE A 129 0.74 -20.02 -12.16
N SER A 130 1.17 -21.24 -12.48
CA SER A 130 1.29 -22.33 -11.49
C SER A 130 2.33 -22.09 -10.38
N LYS A 131 3.20 -21.08 -10.51
CA LYS A 131 4.20 -20.73 -9.50
C LYS A 131 3.66 -19.77 -8.44
N TYR A 132 2.61 -19.01 -8.77
CA TYR A 132 2.05 -17.94 -7.96
C TYR A 132 0.69 -18.32 -7.38
N THR A 133 0.42 -17.86 -6.15
CA THR A 133 -0.92 -17.97 -5.55
C THR A 133 -1.89 -16.99 -6.19
N ALA A 134 -3.19 -17.18 -6.02
CA ALA A 134 -4.21 -16.28 -6.56
C ALA A 134 -4.05 -14.84 -6.02
N GLU A 135 -3.62 -14.67 -4.78
CA GLU A 135 -3.35 -13.36 -4.16
C GLU A 135 -2.11 -12.68 -4.79
N GLU A 136 -1.05 -13.44 -5.06
CA GLU A 136 0.16 -12.95 -5.73
C GLU A 136 -0.11 -12.60 -7.21
N LEU A 137 -0.99 -13.33 -7.90
CA LEU A 137 -1.39 -13.02 -9.28
C LEU A 137 -2.02 -11.64 -9.44
N ILE A 138 -2.68 -11.14 -8.41
CA ILE A 138 -3.26 -9.80 -8.39
C ILE A 138 -2.21 -8.75 -8.00
N SER A 139 -1.44 -9.00 -6.93
CA SER A 139 -0.50 -8.03 -6.35
C SER A 139 0.79 -7.86 -7.16
N GLU A 140 1.29 -8.93 -7.80
CA GLU A 140 2.56 -8.95 -8.53
C GLU A 140 2.40 -9.02 -10.05
N ARG A 141 1.27 -8.57 -10.57
CA ARG A 141 0.91 -8.63 -11.99
C ARG A 141 2.02 -8.16 -12.94
N GLY A 142 2.79 -7.13 -12.57
CA GLY A 142 3.88 -6.60 -13.39
C GLY A 142 5.05 -7.58 -13.51
N ILE A 143 5.40 -8.27 -12.43
CA ILE A 143 6.48 -9.27 -12.40
C ILE A 143 6.07 -10.48 -13.23
N ILE A 144 4.84 -10.93 -13.05
CA ILE A 144 4.27 -12.08 -13.76
C ILE A 144 4.21 -11.81 -15.26
N SER A 145 3.77 -10.63 -15.68
CA SER A 145 3.80 -10.23 -17.10
C SER A 145 5.21 -10.30 -17.70
N SER A 146 6.21 -9.86 -16.95
CA SER A 146 7.62 -9.91 -17.40
C SER A 146 8.13 -11.36 -17.51
N GLU A 147 7.79 -12.23 -16.55
CA GLU A 147 8.19 -13.64 -16.59
C GLU A 147 7.51 -14.40 -17.74
N VAL A 148 6.22 -14.12 -17.98
CA VAL A 148 5.48 -14.65 -19.12
C VAL A 148 6.12 -14.16 -20.44
N TYR A 149 6.46 -12.86 -20.52
CA TYR A 149 7.17 -12.31 -21.69
C TYR A 149 8.48 -13.05 -21.97
N GLU A 150 9.34 -13.22 -20.97
CA GLU A 150 10.63 -13.92 -21.15
C GLU A 150 10.43 -15.37 -21.57
N THR A 151 9.43 -16.04 -21.01
CA THR A 151 9.11 -17.43 -21.36
C THR A 151 8.61 -17.53 -22.80
N ILE A 152 7.76 -16.62 -23.25
CA ILE A 152 7.25 -16.58 -24.62
C ILE A 152 8.39 -16.20 -25.58
N TYR A 153 9.18 -15.17 -25.22
CA TYR A 153 10.29 -14.69 -26.05
C TYR A 153 11.29 -15.82 -26.36
N SER A 154 11.73 -16.56 -25.36
CA SER A 154 12.68 -17.66 -25.54
C SER A 154 12.14 -18.79 -26.43
N LYS A 155 10.84 -19.05 -26.39
CA LYS A 155 10.19 -20.06 -27.24
C LYS A 155 9.97 -19.57 -28.68
N MET A 156 9.69 -18.27 -28.84
CA MET A 156 9.39 -17.67 -30.15
C MET A 156 10.62 -17.29 -30.96
N GLU A 157 11.76 -17.07 -30.29
CA GLU A 157 13.03 -16.76 -30.95
C GLU A 157 13.44 -17.86 -31.95
N ILE A 158 13.15 -19.12 -31.67
CA ILE A 158 13.41 -20.28 -32.51
C ILE A 158 12.70 -20.16 -33.88
N TYR A 159 11.55 -19.49 -33.88
CA TYR A 159 10.73 -19.28 -35.09
C TYR A 159 10.94 -17.91 -35.74
N ASP A 160 11.93 -17.12 -35.30
CA ASP A 160 12.18 -15.75 -35.78
C ASP A 160 10.97 -14.81 -35.60
N VAL A 161 10.11 -15.07 -34.63
CA VAL A 161 9.03 -14.18 -34.23
C VAL A 161 9.53 -13.28 -33.13
N LYS A 162 9.53 -11.98 -33.39
CA LYS A 162 9.93 -10.97 -32.43
C LYS A 162 8.73 -10.56 -31.58
N ILE A 163 8.82 -10.78 -30.29
CA ILE A 163 7.83 -10.30 -29.31
C ILE A 163 8.28 -8.91 -28.83
N LYS A 164 7.36 -7.96 -28.83
CA LYS A 164 7.61 -6.62 -28.33
C LYS A 164 7.17 -6.48 -26.88
N ASP A 165 5.97 -6.96 -26.61
CA ASP A 165 5.27 -6.72 -25.37
C ASP A 165 4.20 -7.79 -25.16
N VAL A 166 4.01 -8.16 -23.89
CA VAL A 166 2.97 -9.09 -23.45
C VAL A 166 2.22 -8.42 -22.31
N ALA A 167 0.94 -8.19 -22.51
CA ALA A 167 0.07 -7.57 -21.53
C ALA A 167 -1.02 -8.54 -21.08
N ILE A 168 -1.10 -8.77 -19.79
CA ILE A 168 -2.25 -9.44 -19.18
C ILE A 168 -3.37 -8.39 -19.11
N THR A 169 -4.41 -8.57 -19.89
CA THR A 169 -5.52 -7.60 -19.99
C THR A 169 -6.50 -7.78 -18.84
N ASP A 170 -6.85 -9.03 -18.56
CA ASP A 170 -7.82 -9.37 -17.53
C ASP A 170 -7.45 -10.65 -16.81
N ILE A 171 -7.83 -10.74 -15.53
CA ILE A 171 -7.64 -11.91 -14.68
C ILE A 171 -8.93 -12.09 -13.88
N ASP A 172 -9.70 -13.11 -14.22
CA ASP A 172 -10.97 -13.43 -13.56
C ASP A 172 -10.82 -14.69 -12.72
N PHE A 173 -11.32 -14.62 -11.49
CA PHE A 173 -11.37 -15.75 -10.58
C PHE A 173 -12.80 -16.28 -10.47
N SER A 174 -12.94 -17.52 -10.00
CA SER A 174 -14.26 -18.08 -9.74
C SER A 174 -15.00 -17.28 -8.66
N ASP A 175 -16.33 -17.15 -8.81
CA ASP A 175 -17.17 -16.43 -7.85
C ASP A 175 -16.98 -16.94 -6.41
N ALA A 176 -16.87 -18.26 -6.24
CA ALA A 176 -16.63 -18.87 -4.94
C ALA A 176 -15.29 -18.43 -4.29
N PHE A 177 -14.25 -18.20 -5.09
CA PHE A 177 -12.98 -17.70 -4.60
C PHE A 177 -13.09 -16.21 -4.23
N THR A 178 -13.73 -15.42 -5.06
CA THR A 178 -13.96 -13.99 -4.84
C THR A 178 -14.74 -13.77 -3.55
N ASP A 179 -15.84 -14.50 -3.35
CA ASP A 179 -16.64 -14.46 -2.11
C ASP A 179 -15.81 -14.84 -0.87
N ALA A 180 -14.95 -15.87 -0.99
CA ALA A 180 -14.10 -16.31 0.12
C ALA A 180 -13.03 -15.28 0.46
N VAL A 181 -12.44 -14.60 -0.52
CA VAL A 181 -11.46 -13.52 -0.33
C VAL A 181 -12.13 -12.31 0.31
N GLU A 182 -13.32 -11.91 -0.15
CA GLU A 182 -14.09 -10.83 0.46
C GLU A 182 -14.43 -11.14 1.92
N ALA A 183 -14.91 -12.34 2.21
CA ALA A 183 -15.19 -12.76 3.58
C ALA A 183 -13.95 -12.74 4.47
N LYS A 184 -12.80 -13.19 3.96
CA LYS A 184 -11.49 -13.13 4.65
C LYS A 184 -11.07 -11.70 4.92
N GLN A 185 -11.23 -10.80 3.94
CA GLN A 185 -10.90 -9.38 4.11
C GLN A 185 -11.80 -8.72 5.16
N VAL A 186 -13.11 -8.93 5.10
CA VAL A 186 -14.06 -8.41 6.10
C VAL A 186 -13.71 -8.92 7.50
N ALA A 187 -13.40 -10.20 7.65
CA ALA A 187 -13.00 -10.79 8.93
C ALA A 187 -11.68 -10.18 9.45
N THR A 188 -10.71 -9.97 8.56
CA THR A 188 -9.42 -9.36 8.91
C THR A 188 -9.59 -7.90 9.32
N GLN A 189 -10.40 -7.14 8.58
CA GLN A 189 -10.73 -5.74 8.88
C GLN A 189 -11.42 -5.63 10.25
N LYS A 190 -12.39 -6.51 10.51
CA LYS A 190 -13.09 -6.54 11.79
C LYS A 190 -12.17 -6.90 12.96
N LYS A 191 -11.25 -7.84 12.75
CA LYS A 191 -10.23 -8.18 13.76
C LYS A 191 -9.32 -6.99 14.06
N LEU A 192 -8.83 -6.30 13.03
CA LEU A 192 -7.98 -5.12 13.18
C LEU A 192 -8.73 -3.98 13.89
N GLN A 193 -10.00 -3.76 13.53
CA GLN A 193 -10.84 -2.78 14.18
C GLN A 193 -11.01 -3.10 15.68
N THR A 194 -11.32 -4.35 16.02
CA THR A 194 -11.47 -4.78 17.42
C THR A 194 -10.15 -4.62 18.20
N GLN A 195 -9.01 -4.93 17.58
CA GLN A 195 -7.71 -4.70 18.21
C GLN A 195 -7.45 -3.22 18.48
N THR A 196 -7.73 -2.37 17.50
CA THR A 196 -7.58 -0.91 17.65
C THR A 196 -8.51 -0.36 18.72
N GLU A 197 -9.76 -0.83 18.78
CA GLU A 197 -10.71 -0.44 19.83
C GLU A 197 -10.24 -0.88 21.22
N GLN A 198 -9.69 -2.09 21.36
CA GLN A 198 -9.11 -2.57 22.63
C GLN A 198 -7.88 -1.75 23.03
N GLU A 199 -6.98 -1.44 22.10
CA GLU A 199 -5.84 -0.58 22.37
C GLU A 199 -6.26 0.83 22.80
N GLN A 200 -7.26 1.40 22.14
CA GLN A 200 -7.83 2.69 22.54
C GLN A 200 -8.43 2.65 23.94
N GLN A 201 -9.20 1.61 24.27
CA GLN A 201 -9.76 1.43 25.62
C GLN A 201 -8.66 1.30 26.69
N THR A 202 -7.59 0.59 26.39
CA THR A 202 -6.44 0.45 27.30
C THR A 202 -5.78 1.79 27.56
N ILE A 203 -5.52 2.55 26.49
CA ILE A 203 -4.92 3.89 26.57
C ILE A 203 -5.82 4.86 27.36
N ILE A 204 -7.13 4.80 27.14
CA ILE A 204 -8.10 5.64 27.88
C ILE A 204 -8.09 5.26 29.38
N ALA A 205 -8.13 3.96 29.69
CA ALA A 205 -8.10 3.49 31.07
C ALA A 205 -6.80 3.85 31.80
N GLU A 206 -5.65 3.74 31.13
CA GLU A 206 -4.36 4.17 31.66
C GLU A 206 -4.31 5.70 31.89
N ALA A 207 -4.83 6.47 30.94
CA ALA A 207 -4.90 7.93 31.08
C ALA A 207 -5.86 8.36 32.19
N GLU A 208 -6.98 7.67 32.40
CA GLU A 208 -7.91 7.94 33.53
C GLU A 208 -7.24 7.58 34.86
N ALA A 209 -6.58 6.43 34.96
CA ALA A 209 -5.86 6.03 36.18
C ALA A 209 -4.74 7.01 36.53
N GLU A 210 -4.00 7.49 35.55
CA GLU A 210 -2.94 8.51 35.77
C GLU A 210 -3.53 9.85 36.18
N ARG A 211 -4.64 10.27 35.58
CA ARG A 211 -5.36 11.49 36.01
C ARG A 211 -5.88 11.38 37.47
N GLU A 212 -6.41 10.23 37.83
CA GLU A 212 -6.89 10.00 39.22
C GLU A 212 -5.72 10.03 40.21
N LYS A 213 -4.59 9.43 39.84
CA LYS A 213 -3.36 9.45 40.65
C LYS A 213 -2.82 10.87 40.85
N ILE A 214 -2.74 11.64 39.73
CA ILE A 214 -2.32 13.05 39.79
C ILE A 214 -3.27 13.87 40.66
N LYS A 215 -4.58 13.66 40.54
CA LYS A 215 -5.60 14.33 41.37
C LYS A 215 -5.45 13.99 42.84
N ALA A 216 -5.27 12.71 43.17
CA ALA A 216 -5.04 12.28 44.55
C ALA A 216 -3.73 12.86 45.13
N GLN A 217 -2.69 12.94 44.36
CA GLN A 217 -1.42 13.59 44.75
C GLN A 217 -1.61 15.10 45.00
N ALA A 218 -2.30 15.79 44.08
CA ALA A 218 -2.59 17.21 44.22
C ALA A 218 -3.47 17.51 45.46
N ASP A 219 -4.47 16.67 45.74
CA ASP A 219 -5.33 16.78 46.92
C ASP A 219 -4.55 16.51 48.22
N ALA A 220 -3.63 15.55 48.21
CA ALA A 220 -2.75 15.29 49.36
C ALA A 220 -1.79 16.46 49.60
N GLU A 221 -1.22 17.00 48.57
CA GLU A 221 -0.31 18.16 48.66
C GLU A 221 -1.05 19.41 49.12
N LYS A 222 -2.26 19.64 48.64
CA LYS A 222 -3.13 20.72 49.08
C LYS A 222 -3.48 20.61 50.56
N LYS A 223 -3.78 19.40 51.07
CA LYS A 223 -3.99 19.18 52.50
C LYS A 223 -2.73 19.42 53.32
N LYS A 224 -1.56 19.03 52.82
CA LYS A 224 -0.27 19.26 53.48
C LYS A 224 0.03 20.75 53.59
N ILE A 225 -0.11 21.48 52.47
CA ILE A 225 0.10 22.95 52.45
C ILE A 225 -0.91 23.64 53.38
N ALA A 226 -2.16 23.23 53.41
CA ALA A 226 -3.15 23.79 54.33
C ALA A 226 -2.74 23.55 55.80
N ALA A 227 -2.34 22.33 56.14
CA ALA A 227 -1.91 21.98 57.49
C ALA A 227 -0.62 22.72 57.89
N GLU A 228 0.32 22.92 57.00
CA GLU A 228 1.54 23.73 57.25
C GLU A 228 1.18 25.21 57.46
N ALA A 229 0.27 25.76 56.65
CA ALA A 229 -0.20 27.14 56.81
C ALA A 229 -0.97 27.34 58.15
N ASP A 230 -1.81 26.39 58.54
CA ASP A 230 -2.51 26.43 59.82
C ASP A 230 -1.53 26.33 60.99
N ALA A 231 -0.53 25.44 60.91
CA ALA A 231 0.50 25.33 61.94
C ALA A 231 1.37 26.61 62.06
N GLU A 232 1.72 27.23 60.94
CA GLU A 232 2.44 28.49 60.92
C GLU A 232 1.61 29.65 61.47
N ALA A 233 0.29 29.68 61.14
CA ALA A 233 -0.60 30.67 61.69
C ALA A 233 -0.71 30.55 63.24
N VAL A 234 -0.81 29.31 63.75
CA VAL A 234 -0.84 29.04 65.21
C VAL A 234 0.53 29.46 65.83
N ARG A 235 1.64 29.22 65.17
CA ARG A 235 2.97 29.61 65.65
C ARG A 235 3.10 31.15 65.71
N ILE A 236 2.70 31.86 64.67
CA ILE A 236 2.69 33.31 64.62
C ILE A 236 1.80 33.89 65.73
N GLN A 237 0.61 33.28 65.97
CA GLN A 237 -0.25 33.68 67.07
C GLN A 237 0.40 33.45 68.42
N ALA A 238 1.03 32.32 68.66
CA ALA A 238 1.72 32.00 69.89
C ALA A 238 2.91 32.93 70.13
N ASP A 239 3.67 33.24 69.09
CA ASP A 239 4.79 34.19 69.16
C ASP A 239 4.29 35.62 69.45
N ALA A 240 3.21 36.04 68.83
CA ALA A 240 2.59 37.34 69.10
C ALA A 240 2.04 37.44 70.53
N GLU A 241 1.41 36.37 71.06
CA GLU A 241 0.91 36.28 72.42
C GLU A 241 2.05 36.27 73.43
N SER A 242 3.14 35.54 73.15
CA SER A 242 4.33 35.53 74.01
C SER A 242 5.01 36.92 74.08
N TYR A 243 5.11 37.59 72.91
CA TYR A 243 5.63 38.95 72.85
C TYR A 243 4.73 39.94 73.62
N ARG A 244 3.42 39.82 73.52
CA ARG A 244 2.47 40.63 74.30
C ARG A 244 2.65 40.43 75.79
N LEU A 245 2.74 39.17 76.25
CA LEU A 245 2.97 38.84 77.67
C LEU A 245 4.33 39.31 78.14
N GLU A 246 5.39 39.29 77.34
CA GLU A 246 6.70 39.79 77.68
C GLU A 246 6.69 41.33 77.85
N VAL A 247 6.00 42.02 76.93
CA VAL A 247 5.81 43.49 77.03
C VAL A 247 4.97 43.88 78.22
N GLU A 248 3.86 43.10 78.48
CA GLU A 248 3.05 43.30 79.67
C GLU A 248 3.88 43.05 80.96
N SER A 249 4.68 41.98 81.02
CA SER A 249 5.50 41.65 82.18
C SER A 249 6.53 42.68 82.50
N LYS A 250 7.12 43.30 81.44
CA LYS A 250 8.09 44.41 81.57
C LYS A 250 7.44 45.71 82.08
N ASN A 251 6.18 45.93 81.83
CA ASN A 251 5.44 47.13 82.18
C ASN A 251 4.57 46.98 83.44
N ILE A 252 4.52 45.81 84.07
CA ILE A 252 3.76 45.53 85.22
C ILE A 252 4.55 46.08 86.46
N THR A 253 4.21 47.26 86.89
CA THR A 253 4.58 47.79 88.13
C THR A 253 3.49 47.49 89.19
N ASP A 254 3.87 47.30 90.44
CA ASP A 254 2.90 46.97 91.50
C ASP A 254 1.64 47.83 91.54
N LYS A 255 1.71 49.04 91.08
CA LYS A 255 0.57 49.95 90.88
C LYS A 255 -0.41 49.54 89.81
N VAL A 256 0.06 48.90 88.76
CA VAL A 256 -0.77 48.41 87.64
C VAL A 256 -1.56 47.15 88.09
N ILE A 257 -0.94 46.26 88.83
CA ILE A 257 -1.57 45.08 89.39
C ILE A 257 -2.68 45.49 90.33
N GLN A 258 -2.41 46.47 91.16
CA GLN A 258 -3.40 47.00 92.05
C GLN A 258 -4.59 47.63 91.33
N LYS A 259 -4.33 48.38 90.24
CA LYS A 259 -5.43 48.98 89.45
C LYS A 259 -6.28 47.98 88.72
N GLU A 260 -5.73 46.88 88.15
CA GLU A 260 -6.46 45.82 87.51
C GLU A 260 -7.26 44.99 88.58
N TYR A 261 -6.66 44.83 89.76
CA TYR A 261 -7.34 44.17 90.85
C TYR A 261 -8.62 44.94 91.32
N ILE A 262 -8.45 46.26 91.43
CA ILE A 262 -9.53 47.14 91.75
C ILE A 262 -10.60 47.18 90.67
N LYS A 263 -10.21 47.14 89.38
CA LYS A 263 -11.16 47.10 88.24
C LYS A 263 -11.99 45.85 88.18
N LYS A 264 -11.42 44.72 88.57
CA LYS A 264 -12.13 43.40 88.60
C LYS A 264 -12.77 43.09 89.93
N TRP A 265 -12.62 43.96 90.91
CA TRP A 265 -13.23 43.70 92.26
C TRP A 265 -14.70 43.97 92.21
N ASN A 266 -15.48 42.95 92.65
CA ASN A 266 -16.93 42.99 92.71
C ASN A 266 -17.50 43.60 93.99
N GLY A 267 -16.63 44.26 94.82
CA GLY A 267 -17.07 44.91 96.05
C GLY A 267 -17.30 44.01 97.24
N GLN A 268 -17.05 42.71 97.15
CA GLN A 268 -17.23 41.77 98.30
C GLN A 268 -15.86 41.33 98.84
N LEU A 269 -15.71 41.38 100.14
CA LEU A 269 -14.49 40.90 100.87
C LEU A 269 -14.51 39.35 100.82
N PRO A 270 -13.32 38.74 100.57
CA PRO A 270 -13.23 37.29 100.60
C PRO A 270 -13.57 36.75 102.03
N ILE A 271 -14.47 35.78 102.05
CA ILE A 271 -15.03 35.18 103.30
C ILE A 271 -14.06 34.20 104.00
N ILE A 272 -12.82 34.13 103.62
CA ILE A 272 -11.86 33.25 104.24
C ILE A 272 -10.97 34.05 105.16
N SER A 273 -11.28 34.05 106.43
CA SER A 273 -10.41 34.54 107.50
C SER A 273 -9.74 33.30 108.14
N GLY A 274 -8.52 33.07 107.90
CA GLY A 274 -7.74 32.02 108.54
C GLY A 274 -6.29 31.95 108.02
N GLY A 275 -5.39 32.59 108.71
CA GLY A 275 -3.96 32.37 108.57
C GLY A 275 -3.22 33.37 107.61
N SER A 276 -2.37 34.20 108.18
CA SER A 276 -1.24 34.97 107.62
C SER A 276 -1.23 35.19 106.12
N ALA A 277 -2.24 35.63 105.47
CA ALA A 277 -2.20 36.17 104.13
C ALA A 277 -2.18 37.69 104.27
N THR A 278 -1.06 38.31 103.96
CA THR A 278 -1.01 39.73 103.80
C THR A 278 -1.91 40.19 102.68
N PRO A 279 -2.79 41.13 102.92
CA PRO A 279 -3.65 41.63 101.84
C PRO A 279 -2.83 42.24 100.80
N ILE A 280 -3.10 41.81 99.55
CA ILE A 280 -2.36 42.26 98.30
C ILE A 280 -2.54 43.79 98.12
N VAL A 281 -3.42 44.43 98.85
CA VAL A 281 -3.68 45.87 98.78
C VAL A 281 -3.45 46.45 100.13
N ASN A 282 -2.39 47.22 100.23
CA ASN A 282 -2.08 48.02 101.41
C ASN A 282 -2.84 49.33 101.34
N MET A 283 -3.98 49.40 102.04
CA MET A 283 -4.88 50.57 102.09
C MET A 283 -4.31 51.75 102.75
N THR A 284 -3.20 51.64 103.47
CA THR A 284 -2.56 52.74 104.18
C THR A 284 -1.78 53.65 103.27
N GLU A 285 -1.31 53.13 102.05
CA GLU A 285 -0.58 53.93 101.11
C GLU A 285 -1.51 54.75 100.19
N LEU A 286 -2.74 54.29 99.96
CA LEU A 286 -3.74 54.99 99.16
C LEU A 286 -4.33 56.24 99.84
N LEU A 287 -4.23 56.34 101.11
CA LEU A 287 -4.76 57.49 101.87
C LEU A 287 -3.77 58.63 102.06
N ASN A 288 -2.51 58.42 101.71
CA ASN A 288 -1.47 59.41 101.78
C ASN A 288 -1.14 60.20 100.52
N ASP A 289 -1.72 59.81 99.35
CA ASP A 289 -1.49 60.50 98.09
C ASP A 289 -2.56 61.59 97.78
N GLU A 290 -3.45 61.91 98.74
CA GLU A 290 -4.29 63.10 98.68
C GLU A 290 -3.85 64.14 99.72
N LYS A 291 -2.67 64.74 99.52
CA LYS A 291 -2.31 66.04 100.02
C LYS A 291 -1.37 66.72 98.99
#